data_5e2c3b4d01acd65ad91b44b2ecff61b8
#
_entry.id   5e2c3b4d01acd65ad91b44b2ecff61b8
#
_cell.length_a   1.000
_cell.length_b   1.000
_cell.length_c   1.000
_cell.angle_alpha   90.00
_cell.angle_beta   90.00
_cell.angle_gamma   90.00
#
_symmetry.space_group_name_H-M   'P 1'
#
loop_
_entity.id
_entity.type
_entity.pdbx_description
1 polymer ?
#
loop_
_entity_poly.entity_id
_entity_poly.type
_entity_poly.pdbx_seq_one_letter_code
_entity_poly.pdbx_strand_id
1 'polypeptide(L)'
;MYKRQFKSTLEEAACSDIILKIADASDSEAAEQLSVTDEVLNDLGCGDIPQVTVYNKCDRTGVAPYDPDVLLVSAKTGYGLDSLLAKIDEILAHRVRTIEVLLPYDKLALADVFRTRGSVLAEEYRENGVYYKATVKVDDLHRFEAYLL
;
A
#
# COMPACT_ATOMS: atom_id res chain seq x y z
N MET A 1 -17.21 -23.35 -8.62
CA MET A 1 -17.74 -23.01 -7.28
C MET A 1 -16.79 -22.13 -6.46
N TYR A 2 -15.47 -22.22 -6.65
CA TYR A 2 -14.45 -21.43 -5.93
C TYR A 2 -14.47 -19.92 -6.26
N LYS A 3 -14.81 -19.50 -7.49
CA LYS A 3 -14.77 -18.08 -7.92
C LYS A 3 -15.70 -17.14 -7.13
N ARG A 4 -16.75 -17.61 -6.52
CA ARG A 4 -17.71 -16.77 -5.76
C ARG A 4 -17.27 -16.49 -4.33
N GLN A 5 -16.55 -17.41 -3.69
CA GLN A 5 -16.13 -17.31 -2.28
C GLN A 5 -14.90 -16.41 -2.12
N PHE A 6 -14.02 -16.38 -3.14
CA PHE A 6 -12.86 -15.48 -3.19
C PHE A 6 -13.21 -14.05 -3.61
N LYS A 7 -14.30 -13.85 -4.35
CA LYS A 7 -14.64 -12.52 -4.87
C LYS A 7 -14.90 -11.49 -3.77
N SER A 8 -15.60 -11.84 -2.71
CA SER A 8 -15.86 -10.93 -1.59
C SER A 8 -14.59 -10.56 -0.81
N THR A 9 -13.65 -11.48 -0.65
CA THR A 9 -12.37 -11.23 0.02
C THR A 9 -11.45 -10.38 -0.87
N LEU A 10 -11.48 -10.60 -2.19
CA LEU A 10 -10.69 -9.84 -3.16
C LEU A 10 -11.28 -8.45 -3.46
N GLU A 11 -12.56 -8.22 -3.20
CA GLU A 11 -13.18 -6.88 -3.27
C GLU A 11 -12.54 -5.90 -2.26
N GLU A 12 -12.01 -6.39 -1.13
CA GLU A 12 -11.24 -5.58 -0.18
C GLU A 12 -9.91 -5.10 -0.79
N ALA A 13 -9.33 -5.87 -1.72
CA ALA A 13 -8.10 -5.48 -2.42
C ALA A 13 -8.29 -4.20 -3.24
N ALA A 14 -9.48 -3.97 -3.80
CA ALA A 14 -9.78 -2.76 -4.56
C ALA A 14 -9.74 -1.47 -3.71
N CYS A 15 -9.80 -1.59 -2.39
CA CYS A 15 -9.70 -0.47 -1.44
C CYS A 15 -8.31 -0.33 -0.82
N SER A 16 -7.35 -1.18 -1.20
CA SER A 16 -6.00 -1.16 -0.64
C SER A 16 -5.09 -0.12 -1.31
N ASP A 17 -4.04 0.29 -0.62
CA ASP A 17 -3.02 1.20 -1.17
C ASP A 17 -1.89 0.46 -1.89
N ILE A 18 -1.72 -0.84 -1.60
CA ILE A 18 -0.75 -1.75 -2.20
C ILE A 18 -1.27 -3.19 -2.11
N ILE A 19 -0.96 -3.99 -3.10
CA ILE A 19 -1.30 -5.42 -3.13
C ILE A 19 -0.02 -6.24 -3.13
N LEU A 20 0.11 -7.15 -2.16
CA LEU A 20 1.17 -8.15 -2.15
C LEU A 20 0.62 -9.47 -2.68
N LYS A 21 1.14 -9.95 -3.80
CA LYS A 21 0.84 -11.27 -4.36
C LYS A 21 1.89 -12.24 -3.86
N ILE A 22 1.50 -13.14 -2.95
CA ILE A 22 2.44 -14.07 -2.31
C ILE A 22 2.20 -15.47 -2.83
N ALA A 23 3.23 -16.06 -3.44
CA ALA A 23 3.23 -17.43 -3.91
C ALA A 23 4.24 -18.29 -3.15
N ASP A 24 4.06 -19.60 -3.19
CA ASP A 24 5.01 -20.56 -2.63
C ASP A 24 6.12 -20.84 -3.64
N ALA A 25 7.36 -20.45 -3.33
CA ALA A 25 8.51 -20.67 -4.22
C ALA A 25 8.79 -22.16 -4.48
N SER A 26 8.32 -23.06 -3.62
CA SER A 26 8.50 -24.51 -3.77
C SER A 26 7.39 -25.17 -4.60
N ASP A 27 6.36 -24.42 -5.00
CA ASP A 27 5.26 -24.94 -5.81
C ASP A 27 5.56 -24.75 -7.30
N SER A 28 5.51 -25.83 -8.06
CA SER A 28 5.72 -25.79 -9.52
C SER A 28 4.64 -25.04 -10.28
N GLU A 29 3.45 -24.88 -9.69
CA GLU A 29 2.31 -24.17 -10.28
C GLU A 29 2.22 -22.70 -9.83
N ALA A 30 3.19 -22.21 -9.05
CA ALA A 30 3.17 -20.86 -8.49
C ALA A 30 2.98 -19.76 -9.55
N ALA A 31 3.65 -19.89 -10.69
CA ALA A 31 3.52 -18.92 -11.78
C ALA A 31 2.12 -18.90 -12.43
N GLU A 32 1.51 -20.08 -12.58
CA GLU A 32 0.15 -20.20 -13.12
C GLU A 32 -0.89 -19.62 -12.13
N GLN A 33 -0.72 -19.91 -10.84
CA GLN A 33 -1.58 -19.36 -9.78
C GLN A 33 -1.50 -17.82 -9.72
N LEU A 34 -0.30 -17.24 -9.90
CA LEU A 34 -0.12 -15.79 -9.97
C LEU A 34 -0.81 -15.19 -11.20
N SER A 35 -0.72 -15.83 -12.36
CA SER A 35 -1.41 -15.40 -13.58
C SER A 35 -2.93 -15.34 -13.40
N VAL A 36 -3.50 -16.38 -12.79
CA VAL A 36 -4.95 -16.40 -12.46
C VAL A 36 -5.30 -15.29 -11.46
N THR A 37 -4.42 -15.03 -10.49
CA THR A 37 -4.61 -13.93 -9.52
C THR A 37 -4.62 -12.58 -10.23
N ASP A 38 -3.72 -12.35 -11.19
CA ASP A 38 -3.65 -11.12 -11.98
C ASP A 38 -4.91 -10.88 -12.81
N GLU A 39 -5.44 -11.94 -13.45
CA GLU A 39 -6.70 -11.85 -14.17
C GLU A 39 -7.85 -11.40 -13.25
N VAL A 40 -7.95 -12.01 -12.05
CA VAL A 40 -9.00 -11.67 -11.10
C VAL A 40 -8.85 -10.24 -10.56
N LEU A 41 -7.63 -9.79 -10.26
CA LEU A 41 -7.37 -8.42 -9.80
C LEU A 41 -7.70 -7.39 -10.88
N ASN A 42 -7.40 -7.70 -12.15
CA ASN A 42 -7.77 -6.85 -13.28
C ASN A 42 -9.30 -6.76 -13.45
N ASP A 43 -10.01 -7.89 -13.35
CA ASP A 43 -11.47 -7.93 -13.40
C ASP A 43 -12.14 -7.12 -12.27
N LEU A 44 -11.47 -6.98 -11.14
CA LEU A 44 -11.92 -6.19 -9.99
C LEU A 44 -11.53 -4.70 -10.09
N GLY A 45 -10.85 -4.28 -11.16
CA GLY A 45 -10.41 -2.90 -11.35
C GLY A 45 -9.21 -2.50 -10.50
N CYS A 46 -8.40 -3.47 -10.03
CA CYS A 46 -7.22 -3.22 -9.20
C CYS A 46 -5.97 -2.86 -10.02
N GLY A 47 -6.08 -2.65 -11.33
CA GLY A 47 -4.93 -2.42 -12.23
C GLY A 47 -4.10 -1.18 -11.89
N ASP A 48 -4.71 -0.15 -11.30
CA ASP A 48 -4.02 1.09 -10.91
C ASP A 48 -3.39 1.01 -9.52
N ILE A 49 -3.65 -0.06 -8.76
CA ILE A 49 -3.07 -0.25 -7.43
C ILE A 49 -1.69 -0.88 -7.61
N PRO A 50 -0.62 -0.33 -6.97
CA PRO A 50 0.70 -0.94 -7.01
C PRO A 50 0.67 -2.37 -6.51
N GLN A 51 1.32 -3.25 -7.25
CA GLN A 51 1.40 -4.68 -6.94
C GLN A 51 2.85 -5.09 -6.76
N VAL A 52 3.12 -5.92 -5.76
CA VAL A 52 4.43 -6.53 -5.52
C VAL A 52 4.27 -8.05 -5.51
N THR A 53 5.03 -8.72 -6.36
CA THR A 53 5.06 -10.19 -6.41
C THR A 53 6.15 -10.72 -5.49
N VAL A 54 5.78 -11.62 -4.59
CA VAL A 54 6.64 -12.18 -3.57
C VAL A 54 6.58 -13.70 -3.63
N TYR A 55 7.73 -14.35 -3.77
CA TYR A 55 7.85 -15.79 -3.59
C TYR A 55 8.36 -16.11 -2.19
N ASN A 56 7.49 -16.69 -1.38
CA ASN A 56 7.81 -17.14 -0.03
C ASN A 56 8.35 -18.58 -0.03
N LYS A 57 8.96 -18.99 1.07
CA LYS A 57 9.57 -20.30 1.29
C LYS A 57 10.79 -20.58 0.39
N CYS A 58 11.52 -19.53 0.00
CA CYS A 58 12.73 -19.66 -0.78
C CYS A 58 13.83 -20.50 -0.10
N ASP A 59 13.73 -20.74 1.20
CA ASP A 59 14.58 -21.67 1.95
C ASP A 59 14.39 -23.15 1.56
N ARG A 60 13.32 -23.47 0.83
CA ARG A 60 13.01 -24.83 0.35
C ARG A 60 13.46 -25.10 -1.06
N THR A 61 13.85 -24.07 -1.82
CA THR A 61 14.19 -24.19 -3.23
C THR A 61 15.66 -23.81 -3.45
N GLY A 62 16.36 -24.63 -4.22
CA GLY A 62 17.71 -24.29 -4.70
C GLY A 62 17.71 -23.42 -5.97
N VAL A 63 16.56 -23.15 -6.57
CA VAL A 63 16.41 -22.37 -7.82
C VAL A 63 15.34 -21.32 -7.59
N ALA A 64 15.76 -20.06 -7.61
CA ALA A 64 14.85 -18.93 -7.64
C ALA A 64 14.49 -18.59 -9.08
N PRO A 65 13.23 -18.25 -9.41
CA PRO A 65 12.93 -17.64 -10.69
C PRO A 65 13.72 -16.33 -10.78
N TYR A 66 14.51 -16.18 -11.84
CA TYR A 66 15.22 -14.94 -12.10
C TYR A 66 14.23 -13.95 -12.76
N ASP A 67 13.60 -13.17 -11.91
CA ASP A 67 12.78 -12.04 -12.34
C ASP A 67 13.15 -10.86 -11.42
N PRO A 68 13.69 -9.75 -11.97
CA PRO A 68 14.10 -8.59 -11.18
C PRO A 68 12.93 -7.90 -10.46
N ASP A 69 11.70 -8.15 -10.92
CA ASP A 69 10.48 -7.55 -10.34
C ASP A 69 9.86 -8.43 -9.25
N VAL A 70 10.46 -9.59 -8.96
CA VAL A 70 9.99 -10.55 -7.96
C VAL A 70 10.90 -10.55 -6.74
N LEU A 71 10.29 -10.45 -5.56
CA LEU A 71 10.99 -10.56 -4.30
C LEU A 71 10.95 -11.99 -3.76
N LEU A 72 12.11 -12.48 -3.35
CA LEU A 72 12.27 -13.79 -2.71
C LEU A 72 12.36 -13.61 -1.21
N VAL A 73 11.49 -14.28 -0.46
CA VAL A 73 11.47 -14.22 0.99
C VAL A 73 11.35 -15.61 1.60
N SER A 74 11.73 -15.72 2.85
CA SER A 74 11.36 -16.82 3.71
C SER A 74 10.84 -16.25 5.03
N ALA A 75 9.55 -16.32 5.23
CA ALA A 75 8.91 -15.90 6.48
C ALA A 75 9.42 -16.73 7.67
N LYS A 76 9.86 -17.97 7.43
CA LYS A 76 10.42 -18.85 8.46
C LYS A 76 11.78 -18.40 8.97
N THR A 77 12.65 -17.94 8.06
CA THR A 77 14.04 -17.56 8.38
C THR A 77 14.24 -16.06 8.53
N GLY A 78 13.30 -15.24 8.06
CA GLY A 78 13.42 -13.79 7.97
C GLY A 78 14.16 -13.31 6.71
N TYR A 79 14.63 -14.23 5.86
CA TYR A 79 15.34 -13.86 4.64
C TYR A 79 14.48 -13.00 3.72
N GLY A 80 15.05 -11.92 3.20
CA GLY A 80 14.42 -11.03 2.21
C GLY A 80 13.30 -10.13 2.76
N LEU A 81 12.93 -10.23 4.04
CA LEU A 81 11.88 -9.40 4.63
C LEU A 81 12.27 -7.92 4.66
N ASP A 82 13.54 -7.59 4.91
CA ASP A 82 14.01 -6.19 4.88
C ASP A 82 13.88 -5.58 3.47
N SER A 83 14.16 -6.36 2.44
CA SER A 83 14.00 -5.95 1.04
C SER A 83 12.53 -5.73 0.68
N LEU A 84 11.64 -6.59 1.18
CA LEU A 84 10.19 -6.44 1.01
C LEU A 84 9.68 -5.16 1.70
N LEU A 85 10.09 -4.90 2.94
CA LEU A 85 9.72 -3.70 3.67
C LEU A 85 10.23 -2.44 2.97
N ALA A 86 11.50 -2.44 2.51
CA ALA A 86 12.08 -1.33 1.75
C ALA A 86 11.29 -1.06 0.45
N LYS A 87 10.84 -2.10 -0.24
CA LYS A 87 10.02 -1.96 -1.46
C LYS A 87 8.63 -1.40 -1.16
N ILE A 88 8.01 -1.82 -0.07
CA ILE A 88 6.74 -1.25 0.40
C ILE A 88 6.91 0.24 0.75
N ASP A 89 7.95 0.58 1.49
CA ASP A 89 8.26 1.97 1.87
C ASP A 89 8.51 2.85 0.64
N GLU A 90 9.24 2.34 -0.36
CA GLU A 90 9.45 3.04 -1.63
C GLU A 90 8.13 3.36 -2.33
N ILE A 91 7.25 2.37 -2.47
CA ILE A 91 5.95 2.54 -3.13
C ILE A 91 5.06 3.51 -2.35
N LEU A 92 4.98 3.37 -1.03
CA LEU A 92 4.16 4.22 -0.18
C LEU A 92 4.69 5.65 -0.10
N ALA A 93 6.01 5.85 -0.14
CA ALA A 93 6.62 7.19 -0.15
C ALA A 93 6.19 8.01 -1.37
N HIS A 94 5.88 7.38 -2.50
CA HIS A 94 5.33 8.07 -3.66
C HIS A 94 3.84 8.39 -3.54
N ARG A 95 3.12 7.74 -2.64
CA ARG A 95 1.67 7.90 -2.46
C ARG A 95 1.27 8.80 -1.31
N VAL A 96 2.18 9.08 -0.40
CA VAL A 96 1.94 9.96 0.74
C VAL A 96 2.92 11.13 0.76
N ARG A 97 2.48 12.26 1.30
CA ARG A 97 3.30 13.44 1.55
C ARG A 97 3.09 13.91 2.97
N THR A 98 4.17 14.30 3.62
CA THR A 98 4.08 15.07 4.86
C THR A 98 3.87 16.52 4.49
N ILE A 99 2.83 17.12 5.02
CA ILE A 99 2.49 18.53 4.84
C ILE A 99 2.38 19.23 6.18
N GLU A 100 2.62 20.53 6.14
CA GLU A 100 2.37 21.44 7.26
C GLU A 100 1.35 22.46 6.81
N VAL A 101 0.23 22.54 7.55
CA VAL A 101 -0.89 23.40 7.20
C VAL A 101 -1.39 24.19 8.41
N LEU A 102 -1.92 25.36 8.14
CA LEU A 102 -2.69 26.13 9.14
C LEU A 102 -4.15 26.15 8.70
N LEU A 103 -5.00 25.37 9.35
CA LEU A 103 -6.43 25.32 9.08
C LEU A 103 -7.17 26.36 9.91
N PRO A 104 -7.86 27.34 9.31
CA PRO A 104 -8.74 28.25 10.01
C PRO A 104 -9.82 27.48 10.77
N TYR A 105 -10.33 28.07 11.86
CA TYR A 105 -11.32 27.42 12.73
C TYR A 105 -12.62 27.02 12.03
N ASP A 106 -13.00 27.71 10.95
CA ASP A 106 -14.18 27.37 10.13
C ASP A 106 -13.92 26.23 9.13
N LYS A 107 -12.67 25.77 8.99
CA LYS A 107 -12.24 24.71 8.05
C LYS A 107 -11.71 23.46 8.76
N LEU A 108 -11.88 23.34 10.07
CA LEU A 108 -11.40 22.20 10.85
C LEU A 108 -11.98 20.85 10.40
N ALA A 109 -13.11 20.81 9.72
CA ALA A 109 -13.65 19.59 9.10
C ALA A 109 -12.64 18.93 8.12
N LEU A 110 -11.73 19.71 7.51
CA LEU A 110 -10.66 19.15 6.67
C LEU A 110 -9.68 18.29 7.47
N ALA A 111 -9.52 18.54 8.77
CA ALA A 111 -8.63 17.73 9.62
C ALA A 111 -9.09 16.27 9.76
N ASP A 112 -10.37 15.96 9.49
CA ASP A 112 -10.87 14.60 9.49
C ASP A 112 -10.19 13.74 8.42
N VAL A 113 -9.72 14.33 7.32
CA VAL A 113 -8.94 13.63 6.29
C VAL A 113 -7.63 13.10 6.88
N PHE A 114 -6.95 13.87 7.74
CA PHE A 114 -5.72 13.43 8.41
C PHE A 114 -5.98 12.24 9.34
N ARG A 115 -7.13 12.22 10.02
CA ARG A 115 -7.49 11.18 10.98
C ARG A 115 -8.00 9.90 10.33
N THR A 116 -8.70 10.02 9.20
CA THR A 116 -9.35 8.88 8.52
C THR A 116 -8.51 8.28 7.39
N ARG A 117 -7.72 9.09 6.69
CA ARG A 117 -7.00 8.70 5.47
C ARG A 117 -5.50 9.01 5.49
N GLY A 118 -5.02 9.62 6.58
CA GLY A 118 -3.63 10.01 6.79
C GLY A 118 -3.18 9.69 8.21
N SER A 119 -2.26 10.50 8.72
CA SER A 119 -1.78 10.45 10.09
C SER A 119 -1.41 11.84 10.57
N VAL A 120 -1.85 12.21 11.78
CA VAL A 120 -1.46 13.46 12.42
C VAL A 120 -0.14 13.23 13.17
N LEU A 121 0.89 14.00 12.82
CA LEU A 121 2.21 13.96 13.45
C LEU A 121 2.36 15.03 14.53
N ALA A 122 1.73 16.21 14.34
CA ALA A 122 1.68 17.28 15.31
C ALA A 122 0.39 18.10 15.12
N GLU A 123 -0.14 18.62 16.22
CA GLU A 123 -1.32 19.49 16.27
C GLU A 123 -1.07 20.61 17.28
N GLU A 124 -1.23 21.87 16.87
CA GLU A 124 -1.04 23.05 17.71
C GLU A 124 -2.16 24.08 17.47
N TYR A 125 -2.78 24.57 18.52
CA TYR A 125 -3.76 25.64 18.45
C TYR A 125 -3.07 27.00 18.40
N ARG A 126 -3.38 27.82 17.38
CA ARG A 126 -2.82 29.16 17.18
C ARG A 126 -3.96 30.19 17.08
N GLU A 127 -3.64 31.46 17.18
CA GLU A 127 -4.64 32.54 17.13
C GLU A 127 -5.51 32.49 15.86
N ASN A 128 -4.94 32.14 14.72
CA ASN A 128 -5.60 32.17 13.41
C ASN A 128 -6.12 30.81 12.94
N GLY A 129 -6.06 29.76 13.78
CA GLY A 129 -6.47 28.41 13.39
C GLY A 129 -5.67 27.34 14.11
N VAL A 130 -5.74 26.12 13.59
CA VAL A 130 -4.98 24.99 14.11
C VAL A 130 -3.91 24.58 13.12
N TYR A 131 -2.67 24.57 13.59
CA TYR A 131 -1.54 24.03 12.83
C TYR A 131 -1.56 22.52 12.92
N TYR A 132 -1.39 21.88 11.76
CA TYR A 132 -1.20 20.45 11.64
C TYR A 132 0.08 20.16 10.87
N LYS A 133 0.87 19.21 11.38
CA LYS A 133 1.85 18.46 10.62
C LYS A 133 1.27 17.06 10.43
N ALA A 134 0.99 16.67 9.19
CA ALA A 134 0.30 15.43 8.91
C ALA A 134 0.82 14.76 7.63
N THR A 135 0.69 13.44 7.55
CA THR A 135 0.83 12.71 6.30
C THR A 135 -0.52 12.61 5.61
N VAL A 136 -0.54 12.85 4.31
CA VAL A 136 -1.74 12.73 3.47
C VAL A 136 -1.43 11.97 2.20
N LYS A 137 -2.43 11.34 1.61
CA LYS A 137 -2.32 10.77 0.27
C LYS A 137 -2.12 11.89 -0.75
N VAL A 138 -1.32 11.63 -1.78
CA VAL A 138 -1.06 12.59 -2.86
C VAL A 138 -2.36 13.06 -3.50
N ASP A 139 -3.33 12.15 -3.65
CA ASP A 139 -4.66 12.43 -4.22
C ASP A 139 -5.46 13.45 -3.39
N ASP A 140 -5.21 13.56 -2.10
CA ASP A 140 -5.90 14.49 -1.21
C ASP A 140 -5.18 15.85 -1.06
N LEU A 141 -3.95 16.01 -1.61
CA LEU A 141 -3.15 17.23 -1.46
C LEU A 141 -3.88 18.49 -1.93
N HIS A 142 -4.63 18.39 -3.04
CA HIS A 142 -5.38 19.51 -3.63
C HIS A 142 -6.34 20.18 -2.64
N ARG A 143 -6.79 19.46 -1.60
CA ARG A 143 -7.70 19.98 -0.57
C ARG A 143 -7.02 20.94 0.40
N PHE A 144 -5.71 20.87 0.49
CA PHE A 144 -4.89 21.59 1.48
C PHE A 144 -4.01 22.68 0.86
N GLU A 145 -3.93 22.79 -0.47
CA GLU A 145 -3.06 23.74 -1.18
C GLU A 145 -3.20 25.17 -0.68
N ALA A 146 -4.43 25.60 -0.36
CA ALA A 146 -4.70 26.95 0.13
C ALA A 146 -4.23 27.20 1.60
N TYR A 147 -3.84 26.16 2.31
CA TYR A 147 -3.51 26.18 3.75
C TYR A 147 -2.08 25.73 4.04
N LEU A 148 -1.31 25.38 3.02
CA LEU A 148 0.10 24.98 3.14
C LEU A 148 0.95 26.14 3.69
N LEU A 149 1.90 25.80 4.57
CA LEU A 149 2.88 26.72 5.15
C LEU A 149 4.21 26.68 4.41
#